data_3ac3c89518dd80bc034f86d55783b5d1
#
_entry.id   3ac3c89518dd80bc034f86d55783b5d1
#
_cell.length_a   1.000
_cell.length_b   1.000
_cell.length_c   1.000
_cell.angle_alpha   90.00
_cell.angle_beta   90.00
_cell.angle_gamma   90.00
#
_symmetry.space_group_name_H-M   'P 1'
#
loop_
_entity.id
_entity.type
_entity.pdbx_description
1 polymer ?
#
loop_
_entity_poly.entity_id
_entity_poly.type
_entity_poly.pdbx_seq_one_letter_code
_entity_poly.pdbx_strand_id
1 'polypeptide(L)'
;MKVVKLADVVEFNPEKLKKVSLFDTDNFFCDIYCLEPAQSQKVHSHGDSDKVYYVLKGSGKVTVGSDEKVLGPDENTIAPAGEDHGVVNHTQNKLVMLGFMAPKP
;
A
#
# COMPACT_ATOMS: atom_id res chain seq x y z
N MET A 1 -2.17 1.85 25.34
CA MET A 1 -2.16 1.02 24.13
C MET A 1 -3.00 1.69 23.05
N LYS A 2 -2.44 1.86 21.87
CA LYS A 2 -3.18 2.41 20.73
C LYS A 2 -3.79 1.27 19.91
N VAL A 3 -5.09 1.34 19.68
CA VAL A 3 -5.81 0.35 18.88
C VAL A 3 -6.51 1.09 17.74
N VAL A 4 -6.36 0.61 16.51
CA VAL A 4 -7.00 1.20 15.34
C VAL A 4 -7.92 0.14 14.73
N LYS A 5 -9.19 0.52 14.57
CA LYS A 5 -10.16 -0.29 13.84
C LYS A 5 -10.19 0.17 12.38
N LEU A 6 -9.92 -0.75 11.47
CA LEU A 6 -9.81 -0.43 10.04
C LEU A 6 -11.01 0.36 9.51
N ALA A 7 -12.22 -0.06 9.84
CA ALA A 7 -13.43 0.58 9.34
C ALA A 7 -13.54 2.07 9.75
N ASP A 8 -12.89 2.46 10.86
CA ASP A 8 -12.94 3.84 11.37
C ASP A 8 -11.97 4.77 10.65
N VAL A 9 -10.99 4.23 9.93
CA VAL A 9 -9.92 5.02 9.33
C VAL A 9 -9.87 4.94 7.81
N VAL A 10 -10.60 4.02 7.20
CA VAL A 10 -10.70 3.93 5.74
C VAL A 10 -11.32 5.21 5.20
N GLU A 11 -10.63 5.86 4.27
CA GLU A 11 -11.06 7.12 3.67
C GLU A 11 -10.58 7.18 2.23
N PHE A 12 -11.44 7.58 1.32
CA PHE A 12 -11.12 7.70 -0.10
C PHE A 12 -11.16 9.16 -0.53
N ASN A 13 -10.32 9.50 -1.51
CA ASN A 13 -10.29 10.81 -2.11
C ASN A 13 -10.57 10.65 -3.61
N PRO A 14 -11.53 11.42 -4.20
CA PRO A 14 -11.87 11.26 -5.61
C PRO A 14 -10.75 11.70 -6.56
N GLU A 15 -9.79 12.50 -6.09
CA GLU A 15 -8.74 13.06 -6.95
C GLU A 15 -7.49 12.16 -7.02
N LYS A 16 -7.19 11.44 -5.95
CA LYS A 16 -5.98 10.61 -5.86
C LYS A 16 -6.10 9.61 -4.72
N LEU A 17 -5.22 8.61 -4.69
CA LEU A 17 -5.17 7.68 -3.57
C LEU A 17 -5.06 8.44 -2.25
N LYS A 18 -5.69 7.89 -1.22
CA LYS A 18 -5.59 8.40 0.15
C LYS A 18 -4.71 7.48 0.97
N LYS A 19 -3.66 8.05 1.54
CA LYS A 19 -2.79 7.35 2.49
C LYS A 19 -3.17 7.78 3.91
N VAL A 20 -3.49 6.81 4.75
CA VAL A 20 -3.82 7.07 6.16
C VAL A 20 -2.77 6.39 7.03
N SER A 21 -2.11 7.18 7.88
CA SER A 21 -1.12 6.63 8.81
C SER A 21 -1.83 5.91 9.96
N LEU A 22 -1.48 4.66 10.18
CA LEU A 22 -1.92 3.90 11.35
C LEU A 22 -0.93 4.08 12.49
N PHE A 23 0.33 3.79 12.22
CA PHE A 23 1.42 3.92 13.19
C PHE A 23 2.66 4.48 12.47
N ASP A 24 3.28 5.45 13.10
CA ASP A 24 4.48 6.09 12.61
C ASP A 24 5.46 6.23 13.76
N THR A 25 6.60 5.57 13.66
CA THR A 25 7.67 5.63 14.67
C THR A 25 8.98 6.01 14.00
N ASP A 26 10.04 6.11 14.79
CA ASP A 26 11.37 6.35 14.24
C ASP A 26 11.89 5.17 13.41
N ASN A 27 11.28 4.00 13.55
CA ASN A 27 11.74 2.76 12.93
C ASN A 27 10.98 2.38 11.66
N PHE A 28 9.70 2.78 11.53
CA PHE A 28 8.87 2.33 10.42
C PHE A 28 7.65 3.23 10.18
N PHE A 29 7.08 3.10 8.98
CA PHE A 29 5.73 3.53 8.66
C PHE A 29 4.81 2.33 8.58
N CYS A 30 3.60 2.46 9.10
CA CYS A 30 2.52 1.51 8.90
C CYS A 30 1.27 2.28 8.49
N ASP A 31 0.93 2.18 7.20
CA ASP A 31 -0.14 2.99 6.60
C ASP A 31 -1.18 2.08 5.95
N ILE A 32 -2.37 2.63 5.71
CA ILE A 32 -3.27 2.05 4.72
C ILE A 32 -3.33 2.96 3.50
N TYR A 33 -3.47 2.34 2.34
CA TYR A 33 -3.71 3.01 1.07
C TYR A 33 -5.13 2.70 0.64
N CYS A 34 -5.91 3.73 0.36
CA CYS A 34 -7.28 3.61 -0.11
C CYS A 34 -7.33 4.15 -1.53
N LEU A 35 -7.65 3.29 -2.50
CA LEU A 35 -7.64 3.62 -3.91
C LEU A 35 -9.03 3.41 -4.52
N GLU A 36 -9.56 4.47 -5.09
CA GLU A 36 -10.71 4.39 -5.97
C GLU A 36 -10.29 3.76 -7.30
N PRO A 37 -11.23 3.29 -8.14
CA PRO A 37 -10.88 2.78 -9.47
C PRO A 37 -9.97 3.72 -10.26
N ALA A 38 -8.97 3.17 -10.93
CA ALA A 38 -7.96 3.85 -11.75
C ALA A 38 -6.92 4.65 -10.97
N GLN A 39 -7.04 4.77 -9.67
CA GLN A 39 -6.01 5.42 -8.86
C GLN A 39 -4.80 4.53 -8.69
N SER A 40 -3.65 5.14 -8.45
CA SER A 40 -2.39 4.41 -8.35
C SER A 40 -1.43 5.07 -7.37
N GLN A 41 -0.53 4.25 -6.83
CA GLN A 41 0.72 4.72 -6.29
C GLN A 41 1.76 4.53 -7.39
N LYS A 42 2.35 5.63 -7.86
CA LYS A 42 3.31 5.61 -8.93
C LYS A 42 4.53 4.75 -8.56
N VAL A 43 5.03 4.01 -9.53
CA VAL A 43 6.23 3.19 -9.34
C VAL A 43 7.40 4.08 -8.94
N HIS A 44 8.07 3.72 -7.86
CA HIS A 44 9.22 4.43 -7.30
C HIS A 44 10.05 3.47 -6.45
N SER A 45 11.20 3.92 -5.97
CA SER A 45 12.05 3.09 -5.12
C SER A 45 12.54 3.88 -3.91
N HIS A 46 12.88 3.13 -2.85
CA HIS A 46 13.52 3.64 -1.65
C HIS A 46 14.79 2.81 -1.41
N GLY A 47 15.94 3.48 -1.34
CA GLY A 47 17.23 2.81 -1.34
C GLY A 47 17.49 1.87 -0.17
N ASP A 48 16.98 2.22 1.03
CA ASP A 48 17.34 1.52 2.27
C ASP A 48 16.18 0.84 2.98
N SER A 49 14.97 0.92 2.43
CA SER A 49 13.76 0.43 3.11
C SER A 49 13.14 -0.74 2.35
N ASP A 50 12.79 -1.77 3.10
CA ASP A 50 11.91 -2.82 2.60
C ASP A 50 10.47 -2.36 2.74
N LYS A 51 9.61 -2.74 1.80
CA LYS A 51 8.19 -2.40 1.84
C LYS A 51 7.33 -3.63 1.67
N VAL A 52 6.38 -3.80 2.58
CA VAL A 52 5.37 -4.85 2.49
C VAL A 52 4.07 -4.24 1.99
N TYR A 53 3.43 -4.90 1.03
CA TYR A 53 2.06 -4.64 0.61
C TYR A 53 1.18 -5.81 1.04
N TYR A 54 0.08 -5.49 1.68
CA TYR A 54 -0.90 -6.49 2.10
C TYR A 54 -2.29 -6.02 1.67
N VAL A 55 -2.97 -6.76 0.80
CA VAL A 55 -4.31 -6.40 0.35
C VAL A 55 -5.33 -6.77 1.42
N LEU A 56 -6.08 -5.78 1.87
CA LEU A 56 -7.13 -5.95 2.88
C LEU A 56 -8.51 -6.13 2.23
N LYS A 57 -8.77 -5.39 1.15
CA LYS A 57 -10.06 -5.40 0.47
C LYS A 57 -9.88 -5.02 -0.99
N GLY A 58 -10.57 -5.71 -1.88
CA GLY A 58 -10.46 -5.47 -3.32
C GLY A 58 -9.28 -6.17 -3.95
N SER A 59 -8.84 -5.71 -5.10
CA SER A 59 -7.69 -6.25 -5.83
C SER A 59 -6.87 -5.13 -6.40
N GLY A 60 -5.56 -5.31 -6.44
CA GLY A 60 -4.63 -4.34 -7.00
C GLY A 60 -3.57 -5.01 -7.84
N LYS A 61 -3.10 -4.31 -8.86
CA LYS A 61 -1.97 -4.76 -9.68
C LYS A 61 -0.71 -4.16 -9.09
N VAL A 62 0.13 -5.01 -8.50
CA VAL A 62 1.33 -4.60 -7.78
C VAL A 62 2.55 -4.85 -8.66
N THR A 63 3.44 -3.85 -8.72
CA THR A 63 4.73 -3.95 -9.39
C THR A 63 5.83 -4.01 -8.34
N VAL A 64 6.73 -4.98 -8.46
CA VAL A 64 7.96 -5.07 -7.68
C VAL A 64 9.09 -5.43 -8.65
N GLY A 65 10.06 -4.54 -8.80
CA GLY A 65 11.13 -4.71 -9.78
C GLY A 65 10.55 -4.82 -11.20
N SER A 66 10.87 -5.90 -11.89
CA SER A 66 10.34 -6.19 -13.23
C SER A 66 9.08 -7.05 -13.22
N ASP A 67 8.64 -7.49 -12.03
CA ASP A 67 7.46 -8.33 -11.88
C ASP A 67 6.21 -7.50 -11.66
N GLU A 68 5.09 -7.96 -12.23
CA GLU A 68 3.79 -7.34 -12.05
C GLU A 68 2.77 -8.43 -11.81
N LYS A 69 1.95 -8.29 -10.75
CA LYS A 69 1.01 -9.32 -10.38
C LYS A 69 -0.25 -8.72 -9.75
N VAL A 70 -1.40 -9.31 -10.04
CA VAL A 70 -2.65 -8.95 -9.37
C VAL A 70 -2.72 -9.68 -8.04
N LEU A 71 -2.91 -8.91 -6.97
CA LEU A 71 -3.12 -9.43 -5.62
C LEU A 71 -4.55 -9.17 -5.19
N GLY A 72 -5.18 -10.16 -4.60
CA GLY A 72 -6.50 -10.08 -4.00
C GLY A 72 -6.45 -10.09 -2.47
N PRO A 73 -7.63 -10.14 -1.80
CA PRO A 73 -7.70 -10.05 -0.34
C PRO A 73 -6.82 -11.10 0.35
N ASP A 74 -6.11 -10.64 1.38
CA ASP A 74 -5.19 -11.43 2.20
C ASP A 74 -3.91 -11.88 1.48
N GLU A 75 -3.72 -11.47 0.23
CA GLU A 75 -2.45 -11.68 -0.46
C GLU A 75 -1.50 -10.53 -0.17
N ASN A 76 -0.22 -10.85 -0.09
CA ASN A 76 0.80 -9.89 0.28
C ASN A 76 2.11 -10.18 -0.44
N THR A 77 2.95 -9.15 -0.53
CA THR A 77 4.27 -9.26 -1.14
C THR A 77 5.23 -8.27 -0.49
N ILE A 78 6.50 -8.44 -0.77
CA ILE A 78 7.54 -7.55 -0.31
C ILE A 78 8.29 -6.95 -1.49
N ALA A 79 8.58 -5.66 -1.40
CA ALA A 79 9.53 -4.97 -2.26
C ALA A 79 10.80 -4.76 -1.45
N PRO A 80 11.86 -5.53 -1.72
CA PRO A 80 13.14 -5.35 -1.03
C PRO A 80 13.72 -3.96 -1.27
N ALA A 81 14.55 -3.50 -0.35
CA ALA A 81 15.23 -2.21 -0.47
C ALA A 81 15.88 -2.06 -1.85
N GLY A 82 15.68 -0.90 -2.47
CA GLY A 82 16.22 -0.57 -3.79
C GLY A 82 15.40 -1.04 -4.97
N GLU A 83 14.42 -1.92 -4.77
CA GLU A 83 13.54 -2.37 -5.86
C GLU A 83 12.42 -1.36 -6.12
N ASP A 84 12.14 -1.12 -7.40
CA ASP A 84 10.98 -0.33 -7.80
C ASP A 84 9.70 -1.01 -7.33
N HIS A 85 8.74 -0.21 -6.88
CA HIS A 85 7.44 -0.73 -6.45
C HIS A 85 6.33 0.28 -6.66
N GLY A 86 5.14 -0.22 -6.86
CA GLY A 86 3.94 0.59 -7.03
C GLY A 86 2.71 -0.29 -7.10
N VAL A 87 1.55 0.34 -7.16
CA VAL A 87 0.27 -0.36 -7.27
C VAL A 87 -0.72 0.48 -8.06
N VAL A 88 -1.58 -0.20 -8.82
CA VAL A 88 -2.70 0.44 -9.49
C VAL A 88 -4.00 -0.33 -9.17
N ASN A 89 -5.05 0.41 -8.90
CA ASN A 89 -6.38 -0.19 -8.82
C ASN A 89 -6.95 -0.30 -10.24
N HIS A 90 -6.77 -1.47 -10.83
CA HIS A 90 -7.20 -1.76 -12.20
C HIS A 90 -8.66 -2.21 -12.28
N THR A 91 -9.37 -2.26 -11.15
CA THR A 91 -10.74 -2.76 -11.06
C THR A 91 -11.76 -1.63 -10.98
N GLN A 92 -13.04 -1.99 -10.99
CA GLN A 92 -14.14 -1.06 -10.79
C GLN A 92 -14.58 -0.94 -9.34
N ASN A 93 -13.86 -1.61 -8.42
CA ASN A 93 -14.16 -1.63 -6.99
C ASN A 93 -13.07 -0.91 -6.21
N LYS A 94 -13.40 -0.50 -4.99
CA LYS A 94 -12.43 0.13 -4.09
C LYS A 94 -11.37 -0.86 -3.63
N LEU A 95 -10.15 -0.38 -3.47
CA LEU A 95 -9.01 -1.16 -3.00
C LEU A 95 -8.48 -0.56 -1.70
N VAL A 96 -8.30 -1.40 -0.70
CA VAL A 96 -7.67 -1.03 0.57
C VAL A 96 -6.50 -1.95 0.82
N MET A 97 -5.33 -1.36 1.04
CA MET A 97 -4.09 -2.09 1.27
C MET A 97 -3.38 -1.56 2.51
N LEU A 98 -2.65 -2.44 3.18
CA LEU A 98 -1.69 -2.03 4.20
C LEU A 98 -0.33 -1.90 3.55
N GLY A 99 0.37 -0.81 3.84
CA GLY A 99 1.76 -0.58 3.46
C GLY A 99 2.61 -0.42 4.70
N PHE A 100 3.61 -1.27 4.83
CA PHE A 100 4.55 -1.23 5.95
C PHE A 100 5.95 -1.06 5.41
N MET A 101 6.69 -0.08 5.93
CA MET A 101 8.03 0.23 5.44
C MET A 101 9.01 0.38 6.60
N ALA A 102 10.13 -0.37 6.53
CA ALA A 102 11.19 -0.33 7.52
C ALA A 102 12.55 -0.62 6.89
N PRO A 103 13.62 0.01 7.38
CA PRO A 103 13.61 1.14 8.28
C PRO A 103 12.91 2.35 7.66
N LYS A 104 12.48 3.28 8.49
CA LYS A 104 11.84 4.52 8.02
C LYS A 104 12.79 5.29 7.12
N PRO A 105 12.36 5.63 5.88
CA PRO A 105 13.20 6.38 4.95
C PRO A 105 13.41 7.84 5.37
#